data_72d1f9a3ccef748ccd353ba7d3176251
#
_entry.id   72d1f9a3ccef748ccd353ba7d3176251
#
_cell.length_a   1.000
_cell.length_b   1.000
_cell.length_c   1.000
_cell.angle_alpha   90.00
_cell.angle_beta   90.00
_cell.angle_gamma   90.00
#
_symmetry.space_group_name_H-M   'P 1'
#
loop_
_entity.id
_entity.type
_entity.pdbx_description
1 polymer ?
#
loop_
_entity_poly.entity_id
_entity_poly.type
_entity_poly.pdbx_seq_one_letter_code
_entity_poly.pdbx_strand_id
1 'polypeptide(L)'
;MKFLQMMALAAYMTGSINAIAAGNPAAPPEHHIKTVWVIVMENQNWSAIKGSKFAPYINQTLLPQASHAEQYFNPPNNHPSLPNYIWIEAGKNFGILDDGTPLVNRQSSTQHLVTLLKNAPGGGVSWRAYEENISGKDCPLVNKYPYGVRHDPFVYFDDVTDRGNINSAYCIAHIRPFEELGRDLVNNSVAQYNFITPNVCNDMHDYCPPIRNQIKQGDTWLAKNLPQILNSQAYRNGGVVFITWDEAALADGPIGMIVLSPFAKGNGYAGSLRYDHGALLRTVEEIFGVTPYLGNAAQQSDLKDLFSVFP
;
A
#
# COMPACT_ATOMS: atom_id res chain seq x y z
N MET A 1 -72.82 35.28 61.37
CA MET A 1 -72.07 34.19 60.76
C MET A 1 -71.55 34.70 59.42
N LYS A 2 -70.29 35.10 59.34
CA LYS A 2 -69.60 35.56 58.13
C LYS A 2 -68.53 34.59 57.77
N PHE A 3 -68.61 33.91 56.64
CA PHE A 3 -67.62 33.05 56.08
C PHE A 3 -66.55 33.87 55.37
N LEU A 4 -65.27 33.65 55.77
CA LEU A 4 -64.11 34.26 55.14
C LEU A 4 -63.63 33.29 54.08
N GLN A 5 -63.60 33.67 52.84
CA GLN A 5 -62.96 32.92 51.77
C GLN A 5 -61.48 33.33 51.64
N MET A 6 -60.56 32.38 51.86
CA MET A 6 -59.15 32.53 51.55
C MET A 6 -58.92 32.16 50.08
N MET A 7 -58.47 33.12 49.28
CA MET A 7 -57.92 32.86 47.94
C MET A 7 -56.45 32.46 48.07
N ALA A 8 -56.11 31.27 47.58
CA ALA A 8 -54.75 30.83 47.42
C ALA A 8 -54.23 31.27 46.06
N LEU A 9 -53.14 32.04 46.02
CA LEU A 9 -52.45 32.48 44.81
C LEU A 9 -51.40 31.41 44.47
N ALA A 10 -51.60 30.69 43.36
CA ALA A 10 -50.61 29.76 42.80
C ALA A 10 -49.66 30.53 41.88
N ALA A 11 -48.40 30.64 42.26
CA ALA A 11 -47.33 31.17 41.40
C ALA A 11 -46.81 30.08 40.45
N TYR A 12 -47.03 30.25 39.16
CA TYR A 12 -46.41 29.43 38.13
C TYR A 12 -44.98 29.91 37.87
N MET A 13 -43.99 29.12 38.28
CA MET A 13 -42.61 29.32 37.85
C MET A 13 -42.45 28.68 36.45
N THR A 14 -42.33 29.47 35.43
CA THR A 14 -41.90 29.02 34.10
C THR A 14 -40.40 28.87 34.06
N GLY A 15 -39.91 27.62 34.28
CA GLY A 15 -38.51 27.27 34.06
C GLY A 15 -38.21 27.19 32.54
N SER A 16 -37.41 28.12 32.04
CA SER A 16 -36.85 28.06 30.70
C SER A 16 -35.84 26.93 30.59
N ILE A 17 -36.18 25.84 29.92
CA ILE A 17 -35.27 24.76 29.58
C ILE A 17 -34.42 25.24 28.40
N ASN A 18 -33.18 25.65 28.63
CA ASN A 18 -32.24 25.84 27.55
C ASN A 18 -31.91 24.47 26.93
N ALA A 19 -32.50 24.18 25.77
CA ALA A 19 -32.09 23.05 24.94
C ALA A 19 -30.67 23.31 24.45
N ILE A 20 -29.69 22.53 24.98
CA ILE A 20 -28.33 22.46 24.44
C ILE A 20 -28.52 21.83 23.04
N ALA A 21 -28.30 22.61 22.00
CA ALA A 21 -28.25 22.11 20.62
C ALA A 21 -27.12 21.07 20.57
N ALA A 22 -27.50 19.81 20.39
CA ALA A 22 -26.54 18.76 20.05
C ALA A 22 -25.85 19.19 18.77
N GLY A 23 -24.56 19.54 18.85
CA GLY A 23 -23.76 19.84 17.68
C GLY A 23 -23.85 18.65 16.70
N ASN A 24 -24.08 18.94 15.45
CA ASN A 24 -24.00 17.91 14.42
C ASN A 24 -22.64 17.21 14.58
N PRO A 25 -22.60 15.86 14.54
CA PRO A 25 -21.33 15.16 14.50
C PRO A 25 -20.51 15.72 13.33
N ALA A 26 -19.26 16.06 13.59
CA ALA A 26 -18.35 16.53 12.54
C ALA A 26 -18.40 15.53 11.37
N ALA A 27 -18.53 16.04 10.16
CA ALA A 27 -18.44 15.20 8.97
C ALA A 27 -17.13 14.40 9.05
N PRO A 28 -17.15 13.11 8.68
CA PRO A 28 -15.91 12.33 8.66
C PRO A 28 -14.87 13.05 7.81
N PRO A 29 -13.58 12.97 8.18
CA PRO A 29 -12.53 13.64 7.41
C PRO A 29 -12.62 13.23 5.95
N GLU A 30 -12.52 14.20 5.04
CA GLU A 30 -12.55 13.94 3.60
C GLU A 30 -11.22 13.29 3.21
N HIS A 31 -11.28 12.02 2.81
CA HIS A 31 -10.11 11.31 2.30
C HIS A 31 -9.82 11.78 0.87
N HIS A 32 -8.73 12.50 0.68
CA HIS A 32 -8.32 13.03 -0.63
C HIS A 32 -7.71 11.96 -1.51
N ILE A 33 -6.97 11.01 -0.90
CA ILE A 33 -6.35 9.87 -1.60
C ILE A 33 -7.40 8.77 -1.78
N LYS A 34 -7.65 8.40 -3.02
CA LYS A 34 -8.71 7.45 -3.41
C LYS A 34 -8.19 6.18 -4.06
N THR A 35 -6.98 6.24 -4.62
CA THR A 35 -6.36 5.12 -5.32
C THR A 35 -4.89 5.03 -4.93
N VAL A 36 -4.47 3.85 -4.52
CA VAL A 36 -3.10 3.56 -4.09
C VAL A 36 -2.48 2.53 -5.06
N TRP A 37 -1.27 2.80 -5.50
CA TRP A 37 -0.39 1.84 -6.16
C TRP A 37 0.86 1.66 -5.32
N VAL A 38 1.21 0.42 -5.00
CA VAL A 38 2.47 0.04 -4.37
C VAL A 38 3.27 -0.75 -5.39
N ILE A 39 4.45 -0.27 -5.75
CA ILE A 39 5.41 -0.95 -6.63
C ILE A 39 6.58 -1.36 -5.77
N VAL A 40 6.82 -2.67 -5.67
CA VAL A 40 7.94 -3.22 -4.90
C VAL A 40 9.01 -3.72 -5.86
N MET A 41 10.21 -3.18 -5.68
CA MET A 41 11.43 -3.56 -6.40
C MET A 41 12.30 -4.42 -5.48
N GLU A 42 13.38 -4.95 -5.98
CA GLU A 42 14.19 -5.96 -5.29
C GLU A 42 15.62 -5.50 -4.96
N ASN A 43 16.03 -5.91 -3.78
CA ASN A 43 17.39 -5.99 -3.23
C ASN A 43 18.35 -4.86 -3.64
N GLN A 44 17.97 -3.60 -3.39
CA GLN A 44 18.89 -2.49 -3.65
C GLN A 44 18.98 -1.53 -2.45
N ASN A 45 20.19 -1.14 -2.10
CA ASN A 45 20.38 -0.05 -1.16
C ASN A 45 20.07 1.29 -1.83
N TRP A 46 19.46 2.23 -1.11
CA TRP A 46 19.16 3.56 -1.60
C TRP A 46 20.39 4.29 -2.16
N SER A 47 21.55 4.09 -1.53
CA SER A 47 22.84 4.64 -1.99
C SER A 47 23.30 4.10 -3.34
N ALA A 48 22.82 2.94 -3.78
CA ALA A 48 23.10 2.39 -5.10
C ALA A 48 22.14 2.93 -6.18
N ILE A 49 20.98 3.44 -5.78
CA ILE A 49 19.93 3.98 -6.65
C ILE A 49 20.08 5.49 -6.80
N LYS A 50 20.13 6.23 -5.68
CA LYS A 50 20.19 7.71 -5.69
C LYS A 50 21.53 8.19 -6.23
N GLY A 51 21.48 8.99 -7.30
CA GLY A 51 22.66 9.49 -8.00
C GLY A 51 23.31 8.47 -8.95
N SER A 52 22.76 7.28 -9.09
CA SER A 52 23.30 6.24 -9.98
C SER A 52 23.12 6.63 -11.46
N LYS A 53 24.21 6.50 -12.23
CA LYS A 53 24.14 6.64 -13.70
C LYS A 53 23.33 5.54 -14.39
N PHE A 54 23.07 4.45 -13.66
CA PHE A 54 22.24 3.33 -14.14
C PHE A 54 20.75 3.50 -13.84
N ALA A 55 20.38 4.54 -13.07
CA ALA A 55 19.00 4.90 -12.78
C ALA A 55 18.65 6.33 -13.25
N PRO A 56 18.81 6.64 -14.56
CA PRO A 56 18.57 8.01 -15.04
C PRO A 56 17.11 8.44 -14.93
N TYR A 57 16.14 7.55 -15.13
CA TYR A 57 14.73 7.88 -15.00
C TYR A 57 14.36 8.20 -13.55
N ILE A 58 14.78 7.38 -12.60
CA ILE A 58 14.58 7.65 -11.18
C ILE A 58 15.21 9.00 -10.81
N ASN A 59 16.48 9.21 -11.14
CA ASN A 59 17.23 10.37 -10.67
C ASN A 59 16.90 11.69 -11.40
N GLN A 60 16.62 11.66 -12.70
CA GLN A 60 16.42 12.85 -13.52
C GLN A 60 14.94 13.18 -13.78
N THR A 61 14.05 12.19 -13.57
CA THR A 61 12.62 12.38 -13.84
C THR A 61 11.78 12.23 -12.58
N LEU A 62 11.93 11.12 -11.82
CA LEU A 62 11.06 10.87 -10.68
C LEU A 62 11.44 11.71 -9.47
N LEU A 63 12.68 11.65 -9.00
CA LEU A 63 13.11 12.35 -7.78
C LEU A 63 12.89 13.85 -7.83
N PRO A 64 13.10 14.57 -8.96
CA PRO A 64 12.84 16.00 -9.03
C PRO A 64 11.37 16.40 -8.82
N GLN A 65 10.41 15.52 -9.09
CA GLN A 65 8.98 15.79 -8.94
C GLN A 65 8.34 15.08 -7.75
N ALA A 66 8.97 14.04 -7.21
CA ALA A 66 8.47 13.23 -6.10
C ALA A 66 8.79 13.84 -4.73
N SER A 67 8.10 13.35 -3.70
CA SER A 67 8.65 13.28 -2.34
C SER A 67 9.35 11.95 -2.16
N HIS A 68 10.40 11.88 -1.34
CA HIS A 68 11.07 10.61 -1.06
C HIS A 68 11.62 10.56 0.37
N ALA A 69 11.65 9.37 0.97
CA ALA A 69 12.23 9.15 2.29
C ALA A 69 13.65 8.58 2.14
N GLU A 70 14.64 9.31 2.69
CA GLU A 70 16.05 8.94 2.69
C GLU A 70 16.35 7.80 3.67
N GLN A 71 15.55 7.68 4.73
CA GLN A 71 15.71 6.76 5.84
C GLN A 71 14.55 5.76 5.90
N TYR A 72 14.26 5.12 4.76
CA TYR A 72 13.29 4.02 4.69
C TYR A 72 14.03 2.70 4.62
N PHE A 73 13.65 1.73 5.46
CA PHE A 73 14.34 0.46 5.67
C PHE A 73 13.39 -0.72 5.51
N ASN A 74 13.93 -1.90 5.23
CA ASN A 74 13.25 -3.14 5.59
C ASN A 74 13.25 -3.33 7.12
N PRO A 75 12.33 -4.15 7.68
CA PRO A 75 12.36 -4.48 9.11
C PRO A 75 13.68 -5.14 9.51
N PRO A 76 14.24 -4.84 10.68
CA PRO A 76 15.54 -5.36 11.10
C PRO A 76 15.59 -6.90 11.09
N ASN A 77 16.67 -7.48 10.55
CA ASN A 77 16.87 -8.92 10.44
C ASN A 77 15.77 -9.67 9.69
N ASN A 78 15.01 -8.98 8.84
CA ASN A 78 13.93 -9.57 8.05
C ASN A 78 14.45 -9.85 6.63
N HIS A 79 14.96 -11.07 6.44
CA HIS A 79 15.54 -11.59 5.21
C HIS A 79 15.14 -13.06 5.07
N PRO A 80 15.13 -13.61 3.86
CA PRO A 80 15.25 -13.01 2.54
C PRO A 80 14.00 -12.25 2.07
N SER A 81 13.70 -12.18 0.77
CA SER A 81 12.65 -11.34 0.17
C SER A 81 11.23 -11.65 0.71
N LEU A 82 10.78 -12.90 0.71
CA LEU A 82 9.41 -13.27 1.10
C LEU A 82 8.97 -12.69 2.45
N PRO A 83 9.73 -12.79 3.56
CA PRO A 83 9.40 -12.14 4.82
C PRO A 83 9.08 -10.65 4.70
N ASN A 84 9.71 -9.91 3.79
CA ASN A 84 9.49 -8.48 3.57
C ASN A 84 8.18 -8.21 2.82
N TYR A 85 7.89 -8.98 1.78
CA TYR A 85 6.60 -8.91 1.09
C TYR A 85 5.43 -9.22 2.04
N ILE A 86 5.55 -10.26 2.85
CA ILE A 86 4.55 -10.60 3.89
C ILE A 86 4.43 -9.48 4.94
N TRP A 87 5.54 -8.80 5.28
CA TRP A 87 5.50 -7.68 6.22
C TRP A 87 4.75 -6.47 5.67
N ILE A 88 4.94 -6.14 4.39
CA ILE A 88 4.18 -5.07 3.72
C ILE A 88 2.67 -5.36 3.78
N GLU A 89 2.28 -6.63 3.68
CA GLU A 89 0.87 -7.05 3.70
C GLU A 89 0.28 -7.19 5.11
N ALA A 90 1.09 -7.53 6.13
CA ALA A 90 0.56 -7.94 7.43
C ALA A 90 1.25 -7.29 8.65
N GLY A 91 2.29 -6.48 8.45
CA GLY A 91 3.07 -5.87 9.54
C GLY A 91 3.86 -6.89 10.38
N LYS A 92 4.03 -8.11 9.89
CA LYS A 92 4.83 -9.19 10.47
C LYS A 92 5.08 -10.29 9.44
N ASN A 93 6.13 -11.09 9.63
CA ASN A 93 6.48 -12.19 8.74
C ASN A 93 5.89 -13.56 9.13
N PHE A 94 5.08 -13.64 10.19
CA PHE A 94 4.51 -14.89 10.73
C PHE A 94 5.53 -16.00 11.05
N GLY A 95 6.80 -15.64 11.25
CA GLY A 95 7.89 -16.60 11.49
C GLY A 95 8.47 -17.21 10.21
N ILE A 96 8.12 -16.69 9.05
CA ILE A 96 8.73 -17.06 7.76
C ILE A 96 10.12 -16.46 7.71
N LEU A 97 11.13 -17.29 7.41
CA LEU A 97 12.56 -16.93 7.37
C LEU A 97 13.25 -17.44 6.10
N ASP A 98 12.50 -17.78 5.07
CA ASP A 98 12.99 -18.28 3.80
C ASP A 98 12.06 -17.87 2.63
N ASP A 99 12.47 -18.17 1.40
CA ASP A 99 11.71 -17.92 0.17
C ASP A 99 10.89 -19.14 -0.29
N GLY A 100 10.47 -19.97 0.65
CA GLY A 100 9.63 -21.14 0.37
C GLY A 100 8.32 -20.78 -0.31
N THR A 101 7.83 -21.66 -1.18
CA THR A 101 6.57 -21.45 -1.91
C THR A 101 5.35 -21.48 -0.96
N PRO A 102 4.15 -21.07 -1.40
CA PRO A 102 2.92 -21.21 -0.62
C PRO A 102 2.63 -22.62 -0.10
N LEU A 103 3.17 -23.65 -0.76
CA LEU A 103 3.04 -25.03 -0.25
C LEU A 103 3.68 -25.20 1.15
N VAL A 104 4.75 -24.46 1.42
CA VAL A 104 5.51 -24.52 2.69
C VAL A 104 5.12 -23.40 3.65
N ASN A 105 4.98 -22.18 3.14
CA ASN A 105 4.88 -20.96 3.94
C ASN A 105 3.47 -20.34 4.01
N ARG A 106 2.42 -21.02 3.53
CA ARG A 106 1.07 -20.49 3.56
C ARG A 106 0.60 -20.18 4.98
N GLN A 107 -0.25 -19.16 5.11
CA GLN A 107 -0.76 -18.62 6.35
C GLN A 107 -2.29 -18.77 6.43
N SER A 108 -2.80 -19.31 7.53
CA SER A 108 -4.24 -19.36 7.80
C SER A 108 -4.77 -18.09 8.48
N SER A 109 -3.90 -17.13 8.77
CA SER A 109 -4.29 -15.86 9.38
C SER A 109 -5.07 -15.00 8.37
N THR A 110 -6.13 -14.37 8.86
CA THR A 110 -6.88 -13.31 8.14
C THR A 110 -6.47 -11.91 8.58
N GLN A 111 -5.39 -11.81 9.37
CA GLN A 111 -4.83 -10.54 9.86
C GLN A 111 -3.82 -10.01 8.83
N HIS A 112 -4.34 -9.58 7.69
CA HIS A 112 -3.57 -8.98 6.61
C HIS A 112 -4.41 -7.96 5.81
N LEU A 113 -3.75 -7.06 5.09
CA LEU A 113 -4.32 -5.84 4.55
C LEU A 113 -5.52 -6.10 3.64
N VAL A 114 -5.39 -6.95 2.61
CA VAL A 114 -6.48 -7.13 1.63
C VAL A 114 -7.74 -7.74 2.25
N THR A 115 -7.63 -8.48 3.35
CA THR A 115 -8.80 -8.92 4.11
C THR A 115 -9.41 -7.79 4.94
N LEU A 116 -8.62 -6.89 5.52
CA LEU A 116 -9.16 -5.67 6.13
C LEU A 116 -9.85 -4.79 5.10
N LEU A 117 -9.24 -4.58 3.95
CA LEU A 117 -9.81 -3.78 2.85
C LEU A 117 -11.14 -4.37 2.38
N LYS A 118 -11.18 -5.68 2.12
CA LYS A 118 -12.42 -6.38 1.74
C LYS A 118 -13.55 -6.19 2.75
N ASN A 119 -13.22 -6.16 4.04
CA ASN A 119 -14.19 -6.07 5.12
C ASN A 119 -14.42 -4.62 5.61
N ALA A 120 -13.83 -3.62 4.94
CA ALA A 120 -14.00 -2.22 5.31
C ALA A 120 -15.47 -1.79 5.25
N PRO A 121 -15.92 -0.87 6.14
CA PRO A 121 -17.26 -0.33 6.10
C PRO A 121 -17.60 0.32 4.74
N GLY A 122 -18.88 0.31 4.39
CA GLY A 122 -19.33 0.94 3.15
C GLY A 122 -19.24 0.07 1.89
N GLY A 123 -19.00 -1.22 2.04
CA GLY A 123 -18.98 -2.16 0.91
C GLY A 123 -17.57 -2.67 0.57
N GLY A 124 -16.61 -2.37 1.41
CA GLY A 124 -15.21 -2.78 1.23
C GLY A 124 -14.43 -1.82 0.33
N VAL A 125 -13.13 -1.99 0.33
CA VAL A 125 -12.16 -1.35 -0.56
C VAL A 125 -11.69 -2.39 -1.58
N SER A 126 -11.84 -2.09 -2.85
CA SER A 126 -11.41 -2.99 -3.92
C SER A 126 -9.89 -3.07 -4.00
N TRP A 127 -9.37 -4.26 -4.25
CA TRP A 127 -7.94 -4.46 -4.39
C TRP A 127 -7.57 -5.33 -5.60
N ARG A 128 -6.35 -5.20 -6.09
CA ARG A 128 -5.79 -6.02 -7.16
C ARG A 128 -4.27 -6.07 -7.06
N ALA A 129 -3.69 -7.25 -7.27
CA ALA A 129 -2.28 -7.42 -7.56
C ALA A 129 -2.07 -7.56 -9.07
N TYR A 130 -1.05 -6.91 -9.61
CA TYR A 130 -0.62 -7.02 -10.98
C TYR A 130 0.78 -7.61 -11.01
N GLU A 131 0.85 -8.87 -11.42
CA GLU A 131 2.08 -9.67 -11.45
C GLU A 131 2.57 -9.86 -12.89
N GLU A 132 3.83 -9.54 -13.15
CA GLU A 132 4.41 -9.74 -14.48
C GLU A 132 4.65 -11.23 -14.76
N ASN A 133 4.30 -11.69 -15.96
CA ASN A 133 4.53 -13.05 -16.45
C ASN A 133 3.68 -14.17 -15.81
N ILE A 134 2.54 -13.86 -15.23
CA ILE A 134 1.52 -14.87 -14.88
C ILE A 134 0.49 -15.07 -15.99
N SER A 135 -0.25 -16.19 -15.92
CA SER A 135 -1.24 -16.54 -16.95
C SER A 135 -2.56 -15.80 -16.82
N GLY A 136 -2.93 -15.45 -15.57
CA GLY A 136 -4.27 -14.96 -15.23
C GLY A 136 -5.40 -15.98 -15.36
N LYS A 137 -5.08 -17.24 -15.64
CA LYS A 137 -6.05 -18.34 -15.79
C LYS A 137 -6.12 -19.24 -14.57
N ASP A 138 -5.09 -19.22 -13.77
CA ASP A 138 -4.87 -20.00 -12.55
C ASP A 138 -4.28 -19.10 -11.48
N CYS A 139 -4.44 -19.49 -10.20
CA CYS A 139 -3.79 -18.84 -9.08
C CYS A 139 -2.28 -19.16 -9.12
N PRO A 140 -1.36 -18.16 -9.14
CA PRO A 140 0.05 -18.38 -9.48
C PRO A 140 0.88 -18.86 -8.27
N LEU A 141 0.65 -20.08 -7.81
CA LEU A 141 1.19 -20.64 -6.55
C LEU A 141 2.64 -21.15 -6.64
N VAL A 142 3.27 -21.08 -7.81
CA VAL A 142 4.60 -21.66 -8.04
C VAL A 142 5.48 -20.71 -8.87
N ASN A 143 6.78 -20.80 -8.66
CA ASN A 143 7.74 -20.07 -9.51
C ASN A 143 7.58 -20.49 -10.98
N LYS A 144 7.53 -19.50 -11.85
CA LYS A 144 7.54 -19.68 -13.31
C LYS A 144 8.39 -18.58 -13.93
N TYR A 145 9.69 -18.81 -13.97
CA TYR A 145 10.64 -17.80 -14.42
C TYR A 145 10.19 -17.08 -15.70
N PRO A 146 10.22 -15.75 -15.72
CA PRO A 146 10.80 -14.86 -14.71
C PRO A 146 9.84 -14.40 -13.57
N TYR A 147 8.63 -14.95 -13.44
CA TYR A 147 7.78 -14.72 -12.27
C TYR A 147 8.37 -15.45 -11.05
N GLY A 148 8.53 -14.70 -9.94
CA GLY A 148 8.96 -15.19 -8.64
C GLY A 148 7.80 -15.22 -7.63
N VAL A 149 7.30 -16.39 -7.25
CA VAL A 149 6.13 -16.51 -6.34
C VAL A 149 6.36 -15.84 -4.99
N ARG A 150 7.61 -15.77 -4.52
CA ARG A 150 7.99 -15.14 -3.25
C ARG A 150 7.74 -13.61 -3.24
N HIS A 151 7.57 -12.99 -4.42
CA HIS A 151 7.29 -11.56 -4.56
C HIS A 151 5.79 -11.24 -4.62
N ASP A 152 4.92 -12.27 -4.55
CA ASP A 152 3.47 -12.15 -4.50
C ASP A 152 2.98 -12.55 -3.10
N PRO A 153 2.85 -11.60 -2.14
CA PRO A 153 2.49 -11.94 -0.76
C PRO A 153 1.09 -12.55 -0.65
N PHE A 154 0.20 -12.22 -1.55
CA PHE A 154 -1.22 -12.58 -1.45
C PHE A 154 -1.46 -14.07 -1.62
N VAL A 155 -0.64 -14.77 -2.41
CA VAL A 155 -0.77 -16.22 -2.65
C VAL A 155 -0.41 -17.07 -1.43
N TYR A 156 0.16 -16.45 -0.40
CA TYR A 156 0.50 -17.14 0.85
C TYR A 156 -0.65 -17.19 1.85
N PHE A 157 -1.76 -16.47 1.62
CA PHE A 157 -2.89 -16.45 2.55
C PHE A 157 -4.02 -17.40 2.11
N ASP A 158 -4.45 -18.25 3.06
CA ASP A 158 -5.47 -19.28 2.83
C ASP A 158 -6.82 -18.72 2.37
N ASP A 159 -7.21 -17.56 2.85
CA ASP A 159 -8.47 -16.90 2.51
C ASP A 159 -8.44 -16.20 1.13
N VAL A 160 -7.25 -15.96 0.59
CA VAL A 160 -7.07 -15.51 -0.81
C VAL A 160 -7.05 -16.70 -1.77
N THR A 161 -6.32 -17.76 -1.41
CA THR A 161 -6.04 -18.89 -2.30
C THR A 161 -6.98 -20.08 -2.14
N ASP A 162 -7.99 -19.98 -1.28
CA ASP A 162 -8.79 -21.15 -0.87
C ASP A 162 -7.90 -22.32 -0.46
N ARG A 163 -6.97 -22.04 0.48
CA ARG A 163 -5.99 -23.01 1.03
C ARG A 163 -5.03 -23.60 -0.01
N GLY A 164 -4.54 -22.75 -0.93
CA GLY A 164 -3.60 -23.17 -1.96
C GLY A 164 -4.28 -23.88 -3.14
N ASN A 165 -5.52 -23.56 -3.40
CA ASN A 165 -6.26 -24.06 -4.56
C ASN A 165 -5.88 -23.26 -5.82
N ILE A 166 -5.23 -23.94 -6.78
CA ILE A 166 -4.83 -23.34 -8.05
C ILE A 166 -6.04 -22.80 -8.86
N ASN A 167 -7.23 -23.32 -8.62
CA ASN A 167 -8.48 -22.90 -9.26
C ASN A 167 -9.29 -21.92 -8.38
N SER A 168 -8.71 -21.32 -7.35
CA SER A 168 -9.39 -20.35 -6.50
C SER A 168 -9.91 -19.18 -7.36
N ALA A 169 -11.24 -19.09 -7.48
CA ALA A 169 -11.86 -18.00 -8.25
C ALA A 169 -11.54 -16.63 -7.67
N TYR A 170 -11.39 -16.53 -6.33
CA TYR A 170 -11.04 -15.29 -5.66
C TYR A 170 -9.60 -14.87 -5.97
N CYS A 171 -8.64 -15.79 -5.86
CA CYS A 171 -7.25 -15.55 -6.23
C CYS A 171 -7.15 -15.09 -7.70
N ILE A 172 -7.74 -15.85 -8.63
CA ILE A 172 -7.71 -15.56 -10.08
C ILE A 172 -8.33 -14.19 -10.39
N ALA A 173 -9.37 -13.78 -9.66
CA ALA A 173 -10.01 -12.48 -9.89
C ALA A 173 -9.18 -11.28 -9.41
N HIS A 174 -8.31 -11.47 -8.41
CA HIS A 174 -7.58 -10.38 -7.76
C HIS A 174 -6.10 -10.32 -8.16
N ILE A 175 -5.47 -11.46 -8.45
CA ILE A 175 -4.07 -11.53 -8.88
C ILE A 175 -4.05 -11.68 -10.40
N ARG A 176 -3.69 -10.58 -11.08
CA ARG A 176 -3.88 -10.43 -12.51
C ARG A 176 -2.54 -10.22 -13.24
N PRO A 177 -2.46 -10.65 -14.51
CA PRO A 177 -1.31 -10.31 -15.35
C PRO A 177 -1.09 -8.80 -15.42
N PHE A 178 0.16 -8.36 -15.27
CA PHE A 178 0.52 -6.94 -15.35
C PHE A 178 0.07 -6.28 -16.67
N GLU A 179 0.01 -7.04 -17.74
CA GLU A 179 -0.42 -6.59 -19.05
C GLU A 179 -1.88 -6.09 -19.06
N GLU A 180 -2.68 -6.46 -18.06
CA GLU A 180 -4.06 -5.97 -17.94
C GLU A 180 -4.15 -4.54 -17.37
N LEU A 181 -3.12 -4.08 -16.65
CA LEU A 181 -3.10 -2.76 -16.00
C LEU A 181 -3.40 -1.62 -17.00
N GLY A 182 -2.77 -1.64 -18.17
CA GLY A 182 -2.97 -0.58 -19.17
C GLY A 182 -4.43 -0.45 -19.61
N ARG A 183 -5.11 -1.58 -19.84
CA ARG A 183 -6.54 -1.62 -20.18
C ARG A 183 -7.39 -1.11 -19.01
N ASP A 184 -7.09 -1.53 -17.79
CA ASP A 184 -7.84 -1.16 -16.62
C ASP A 184 -7.70 0.34 -16.29
N LEU A 185 -6.52 0.93 -16.51
CA LEU A 185 -6.29 2.37 -16.41
C LEU A 185 -7.09 3.17 -17.45
N VAL A 186 -7.08 2.73 -18.71
CA VAL A 186 -7.84 3.40 -19.80
C VAL A 186 -9.35 3.34 -19.54
N ASN A 187 -9.86 2.22 -19.05
CA ASN A 187 -11.25 2.02 -18.74
C ASN A 187 -11.67 2.63 -17.37
N ASN A 188 -10.73 3.22 -16.63
CA ASN A 188 -10.93 3.70 -15.26
C ASN A 188 -11.54 2.63 -14.34
N SER A 189 -11.07 1.38 -14.48
CA SER A 189 -11.54 0.19 -13.76
C SER A 189 -10.48 -0.43 -12.84
N VAL A 190 -9.42 0.31 -12.56
CA VAL A 190 -8.42 -0.10 -11.56
C VAL A 190 -9.05 -0.18 -10.17
N ALA A 191 -8.54 -1.06 -9.33
CA ALA A 191 -8.95 -1.16 -7.93
C ALA A 191 -8.52 0.10 -7.13
N GLN A 192 -9.08 0.30 -5.95
CA GLN A 192 -8.66 1.37 -5.04
C GLN A 192 -7.26 1.09 -4.47
N TYR A 193 -6.93 -0.15 -4.15
CA TYR A 193 -5.60 -0.60 -3.77
C TYR A 193 -5.02 -1.51 -4.85
N ASN A 194 -3.84 -1.17 -5.36
CA ASN A 194 -3.17 -1.92 -6.41
C ASN A 194 -1.72 -2.20 -5.97
N PHE A 195 -1.34 -3.46 -5.99
CA PHE A 195 0.04 -3.90 -5.75
C PHE A 195 0.65 -4.33 -7.07
N ILE A 196 1.86 -3.93 -7.37
CA ILE A 196 2.51 -4.18 -8.65
C ILE A 196 3.88 -4.79 -8.41
N THR A 197 4.08 -5.98 -8.95
CA THR A 197 5.34 -6.70 -8.88
C THR A 197 5.90 -6.93 -10.27
N PRO A 198 6.97 -6.26 -10.65
CA PRO A 198 7.73 -6.63 -11.85
C PRO A 198 8.32 -8.04 -11.68
N ASN A 199 8.63 -8.70 -12.77
CA ASN A 199 9.33 -9.99 -12.72
C ASN A 199 10.79 -9.83 -12.25
N VAL A 200 11.44 -10.92 -11.84
CA VAL A 200 12.80 -10.91 -11.26
C VAL A 200 13.89 -10.26 -12.13
N CYS A 201 13.64 -10.06 -13.41
CA CYS A 201 14.52 -9.29 -14.27
C CYS A 201 14.25 -7.78 -14.19
N ASN A 202 12.99 -7.41 -14.06
CA ASN A 202 12.52 -6.03 -14.14
C ASN A 202 12.42 -5.33 -12.78
N ASP A 203 12.41 -6.12 -11.70
CA ASP A 203 12.37 -5.62 -10.31
C ASP A 203 13.75 -5.23 -9.76
N MET A 204 14.83 -5.41 -10.47
CA MET A 204 16.24 -5.20 -10.09
C MET A 204 16.89 -6.39 -9.39
N HIS A 205 16.28 -7.61 -9.38
CA HIS A 205 16.85 -8.79 -8.74
C HIS A 205 17.91 -9.48 -9.61
N ASP A 206 17.54 -9.87 -10.83
CA ASP A 206 18.37 -10.72 -11.70
C ASP A 206 19.19 -9.94 -12.75
N TYR A 207 20.37 -10.50 -13.11
CA TYR A 207 21.17 -10.01 -14.22
C TYR A 207 20.67 -10.57 -15.55
N CYS A 208 19.63 -10.01 -16.11
CA CYS A 208 19.01 -10.53 -17.31
C CYS A 208 19.57 -9.93 -18.62
N PRO A 209 19.80 -10.77 -19.64
CA PRO A 209 20.15 -10.25 -20.97
C PRO A 209 18.93 -9.52 -21.61
N PRO A 210 19.15 -8.53 -22.49
CA PRO A 210 20.46 -8.07 -22.98
C PRO A 210 21.14 -7.06 -22.07
N ILE A 211 20.44 -6.47 -21.05
CA ILE A 211 20.92 -5.32 -20.28
C ILE A 211 22.01 -5.71 -19.29
N ARG A 212 21.85 -6.85 -18.61
CA ARG A 212 22.79 -7.39 -17.62
C ARG A 212 23.28 -6.37 -16.57
N ASN A 213 22.37 -5.49 -16.17
CA ASN A 213 22.55 -4.55 -15.08
C ASN A 213 21.18 -4.36 -14.41
N GLN A 214 21.07 -4.84 -13.20
CA GLN A 214 19.83 -4.91 -12.42
C GLN A 214 19.16 -3.53 -12.28
N ILE A 215 19.92 -2.55 -11.81
CA ILE A 215 19.41 -1.18 -11.60
C ILE A 215 18.93 -0.56 -12.92
N LYS A 216 19.75 -0.70 -13.99
CA LYS A 216 19.37 -0.17 -15.30
C LYS A 216 18.12 -0.83 -15.85
N GLN A 217 17.96 -2.12 -15.62
CA GLN A 217 16.78 -2.86 -16.09
C GLN A 217 15.51 -2.38 -15.39
N GLY A 218 15.51 -2.28 -14.06
CA GLY A 218 14.37 -1.78 -13.29
C GLY A 218 14.06 -0.31 -13.57
N ASP A 219 15.09 0.54 -13.69
CA ASP A 219 14.91 1.95 -14.09
C ASP A 219 14.25 2.05 -15.49
N THR A 220 14.68 1.22 -16.43
CA THR A 220 14.08 1.14 -17.77
C THR A 220 12.64 0.66 -17.72
N TRP A 221 12.34 -0.33 -16.87
CA TRP A 221 10.98 -0.82 -16.67
C TRP A 221 10.07 0.26 -16.09
N LEU A 222 10.54 0.99 -15.07
CA LEU A 222 9.82 2.13 -14.48
C LEU A 222 9.58 3.22 -15.54
N ALA A 223 10.61 3.57 -16.32
CA ALA A 223 10.48 4.58 -17.38
C ALA A 223 9.43 4.21 -18.44
N LYS A 224 9.30 2.92 -18.74
CA LYS A 224 8.32 2.42 -19.72
C LYS A 224 6.89 2.38 -19.14
N ASN A 225 6.74 1.93 -17.89
CA ASN A 225 5.45 1.52 -17.36
C ASN A 225 4.79 2.53 -16.42
N LEU A 226 5.57 3.30 -15.65
CA LEU A 226 5.02 4.26 -14.68
C LEU A 226 4.21 5.41 -15.34
N PRO A 227 4.59 5.95 -16.51
CA PRO A 227 3.84 7.04 -17.14
C PRO A 227 2.36 6.72 -17.41
N GLN A 228 1.99 5.47 -17.68
CA GLN A 228 0.57 5.10 -17.88
C GLN A 228 -0.25 5.29 -16.61
N ILE A 229 0.33 5.02 -15.42
CA ILE A 229 -0.32 5.25 -14.12
C ILE A 229 -0.45 6.75 -13.88
N LEU A 230 0.64 7.50 -13.99
CA LEU A 230 0.69 8.94 -13.71
C LEU A 230 -0.22 9.77 -14.64
N ASN A 231 -0.45 9.28 -15.86
CA ASN A 231 -1.35 9.92 -16.83
C ASN A 231 -2.81 9.44 -16.72
N SER A 232 -3.12 8.49 -15.85
CA SER A 232 -4.48 7.95 -15.70
C SER A 232 -5.43 8.93 -15.01
N GLN A 233 -6.73 8.74 -15.23
CA GLN A 233 -7.75 9.50 -14.51
C GLN A 233 -7.75 9.16 -13.02
N ALA A 234 -7.55 7.88 -12.67
CA ALA A 234 -7.50 7.43 -11.29
C ALA A 234 -6.37 8.12 -10.49
N TYR A 235 -5.19 8.30 -11.11
CA TYR A 235 -4.10 9.04 -10.49
C TYR A 235 -4.43 10.53 -10.30
N ARG A 236 -4.90 11.20 -11.34
CA ARG A 236 -5.25 12.63 -11.27
C ARG A 236 -6.38 12.93 -10.28
N ASN A 237 -7.27 11.98 -10.06
CA ASN A 237 -8.44 12.12 -9.16
C ASN A 237 -8.15 11.71 -7.70
N GLY A 238 -6.90 11.78 -7.26
CA GLY A 238 -6.51 11.42 -5.90
C GLY A 238 -5.74 10.11 -5.83
N GLY A 239 -4.81 9.91 -6.76
CA GLY A 239 -3.93 8.76 -6.74
C GLY A 239 -2.64 9.00 -5.97
N VAL A 240 -2.07 7.93 -5.43
CA VAL A 240 -0.70 7.89 -4.90
C VAL A 240 0.02 6.65 -5.40
N VAL A 241 1.27 6.83 -5.80
CA VAL A 241 2.19 5.74 -6.14
C VAL A 241 3.32 5.73 -5.11
N PHE A 242 3.49 4.61 -4.44
CA PHE A 242 4.63 4.28 -3.60
C PHE A 242 5.56 3.36 -4.38
N ILE A 243 6.85 3.70 -4.47
CA ILE A 243 7.88 2.84 -5.05
C ILE A 243 8.94 2.62 -3.98
N THR A 244 9.17 1.37 -3.63
CA THR A 244 10.20 0.97 -2.65
C THR A 244 10.86 -0.34 -3.07
N TRP A 245 11.87 -0.76 -2.31
CA TRP A 245 12.53 -2.03 -2.44
C TRP A 245 12.16 -2.90 -1.24
N ASP A 246 12.19 -4.21 -1.43
CA ASP A 246 11.83 -5.15 -0.37
C ASP A 246 12.86 -5.17 0.76
N GLU A 247 14.15 -5.23 0.39
CA GLU A 247 15.28 -5.26 1.32
C GLU A 247 16.56 -4.68 0.72
N ALA A 248 17.54 -4.44 1.58
CA ALA A 248 18.88 -4.01 1.15
C ALA A 248 19.68 -5.19 0.57
N ALA A 249 20.44 -4.95 -0.50
CA ALA A 249 21.29 -5.96 -1.14
C ALA A 249 22.50 -6.35 -0.29
N LEU A 250 23.05 -5.41 0.46
CA LEU A 250 24.28 -5.57 1.24
C LEU A 250 24.12 -4.84 2.56
N ALA A 251 24.22 -5.56 3.66
CA ALA A 251 24.07 -5.05 5.02
C ALA A 251 22.79 -4.19 5.19
N ASP A 252 22.20 -4.20 6.35
CA ASP A 252 21.00 -3.39 6.63
C ASP A 252 21.32 -1.90 6.44
N GLY A 253 20.70 -1.30 5.42
CA GLY A 253 20.84 0.10 5.07
C GLY A 253 19.53 0.66 4.53
N PRO A 254 19.42 1.99 4.34
CA PRO A 254 18.23 2.54 3.71
C PRO A 254 18.02 1.92 2.32
N ILE A 255 16.76 1.57 2.04
CA ILE A 255 16.30 1.09 0.72
C ILE A 255 15.54 2.19 -0.03
N GLY A 256 15.08 3.23 0.67
CA GLY A 256 14.40 4.35 0.06
C GLY A 256 12.91 4.12 -0.21
N MET A 257 12.18 5.22 -0.27
CA MET A 257 10.76 5.26 -0.65
C MET A 257 10.53 6.49 -1.52
N ILE A 258 9.94 6.30 -2.70
CA ILE A 258 9.53 7.38 -3.61
C ILE A 258 8.01 7.50 -3.57
N VAL A 259 7.49 8.70 -3.40
CA VAL A 259 6.05 9.00 -3.34
C VAL A 259 5.68 10.00 -4.42
N LEU A 260 4.81 9.56 -5.32
CA LEU A 260 4.25 10.39 -6.39
C LEU A 260 2.75 10.53 -6.15
N SER A 261 2.27 11.76 -6.01
CA SER A 261 0.84 12.07 -5.83
C SER A 261 0.60 13.55 -6.12
N PRO A 262 -0.60 13.94 -6.60
CA PRO A 262 -1.01 15.35 -6.60
C PRO A 262 -1.00 15.99 -5.20
N PHE A 263 -1.04 15.17 -4.14
CA PHE A 263 -1.04 15.59 -2.74
C PHE A 263 0.31 15.44 -2.04
N ALA A 264 1.33 14.88 -2.70
CA ALA A 264 2.69 14.86 -2.17
C ALA A 264 3.28 16.28 -2.07
N LYS A 265 4.25 16.49 -1.19
CA LYS A 265 5.03 17.74 -1.17
C LYS A 265 5.72 17.97 -2.52
N GLY A 266 6.17 16.88 -3.16
CA GLY A 266 6.79 16.94 -4.48
C GLY A 266 8.06 17.80 -4.53
N ASN A 267 8.42 18.28 -5.71
CA ASN A 267 9.55 19.21 -5.91
C ASN A 267 10.88 18.71 -5.31
N GLY A 268 11.11 17.39 -5.35
CA GLY A 268 12.32 16.77 -4.83
C GLY A 268 12.40 16.76 -3.29
N TYR A 269 11.27 16.89 -2.58
CA TYR A 269 11.28 16.84 -1.11
C TYR A 269 11.90 15.55 -0.59
N ALA A 270 12.94 15.68 0.23
CA ALA A 270 13.67 14.60 0.85
C ALA A 270 13.36 14.55 2.36
N GLY A 271 12.53 13.60 2.78
CA GLY A 271 12.22 13.35 4.18
C GLY A 271 13.36 12.63 4.89
N SER A 272 13.71 13.08 6.09
CA SER A 272 14.78 12.53 6.92
C SER A 272 14.30 11.64 8.06
N LEU A 273 12.98 11.48 8.23
CA LEU A 273 12.41 10.63 9.26
C LEU A 273 12.67 9.16 8.93
N ARG A 274 12.87 8.35 10.00
CA ARG A 274 13.08 6.91 9.83
C ARG A 274 11.74 6.20 9.68
N TYR A 275 11.66 5.34 8.68
CA TYR A 275 10.50 4.53 8.34
C TYR A 275 10.90 3.09 8.00
N ASP A 276 9.95 2.18 8.01
CA ASP A 276 10.06 0.82 7.49
C ASP A 276 8.76 0.36 6.78
N HIS A 277 8.69 -0.90 6.36
CA HIS A 277 7.50 -1.46 5.70
C HIS A 277 6.22 -1.34 6.53
N GLY A 278 6.32 -1.36 7.87
CA GLY A 278 5.17 -1.11 8.74
C GLY A 278 4.63 0.32 8.63
N ALA A 279 5.49 1.30 8.32
CA ALA A 279 5.06 2.68 8.07
C ALA A 279 4.29 2.81 6.74
N LEU A 280 4.68 2.07 5.69
CA LEU A 280 3.92 1.98 4.45
C LEU A 280 2.55 1.35 4.69
N LEU A 281 2.52 0.19 5.38
CA LEU A 281 1.27 -0.48 5.73
C LEU A 281 0.35 0.45 6.54
N ARG A 282 0.88 1.11 7.59
CA ARG A 282 0.14 2.11 8.38
C ARG A 282 -0.45 3.22 7.52
N THR A 283 0.32 3.72 6.55
CA THR A 283 -0.12 4.77 5.64
C THR A 283 -1.30 4.32 4.78
N VAL A 284 -1.24 3.10 4.24
CA VAL A 284 -2.34 2.54 3.42
C VAL A 284 -3.59 2.30 4.27
N GLU A 285 -3.42 1.78 5.49
CA GLU A 285 -4.52 1.58 6.44
C GLU A 285 -5.23 2.91 6.78
N GLU A 286 -4.48 4.00 6.98
CA GLU A 286 -5.03 5.33 7.24
C GLU A 286 -5.71 5.94 6.01
N ILE A 287 -5.14 5.79 4.82
CA ILE A 287 -5.76 6.24 3.57
C ILE A 287 -7.16 5.65 3.40
N PHE A 288 -7.33 4.37 3.71
CA PHE A 288 -8.62 3.68 3.56
C PHE A 288 -9.45 3.64 4.85
N GLY A 289 -8.96 4.19 5.95
CA GLY A 289 -9.67 4.23 7.23
C GLY A 289 -9.94 2.84 7.83
N VAL A 290 -9.07 1.86 7.58
CA VAL A 290 -9.25 0.49 8.06
C VAL A 290 -8.53 0.26 9.39
N THR A 291 -9.19 -0.47 10.27
CA THR A 291 -8.69 -0.80 11.62
C THR A 291 -9.15 -2.20 12.03
N PRO A 292 -8.49 -2.85 13.03
CA PRO A 292 -7.28 -2.41 13.75
C PRO A 292 -6.04 -2.41 12.86
N TYR A 293 -5.06 -1.55 13.16
CA TYR A 293 -3.77 -1.57 12.45
C TYR A 293 -3.04 -2.89 12.65
N LEU A 294 -2.47 -3.40 11.56
CA LEU A 294 -1.89 -4.74 11.51
C LEU A 294 -0.46 -4.79 12.06
N GLY A 295 -0.17 -5.83 12.81
CA GLY A 295 1.19 -6.14 13.24
C GLY A 295 1.94 -4.92 13.78
N ASN A 296 3.14 -4.66 13.27
CA ASN A 296 3.96 -3.55 13.72
C ASN A 296 3.49 -2.18 13.16
N ALA A 297 2.63 -2.14 12.14
CA ALA A 297 2.02 -0.88 11.67
C ALA A 297 1.32 -0.10 12.81
N ALA A 298 0.79 -0.82 13.81
CA ALA A 298 0.20 -0.21 15.01
C ALA A 298 1.19 0.64 15.81
N GLN A 299 2.49 0.42 15.72
CA GLN A 299 3.54 1.13 16.43
C GLN A 299 4.33 2.09 15.54
N GLN A 300 4.08 2.07 14.22
CA GLN A 300 4.77 2.93 13.26
C GLN A 300 4.06 4.28 13.07
N SER A 301 4.86 5.29 12.73
CA SER A 301 4.32 6.53 12.16
C SER A 301 3.97 6.29 10.69
N ASP A 302 2.92 6.96 10.22
CA ASP A 302 2.59 7.03 8.81
C ASP A 302 3.63 7.87 8.01
N LEU A 303 3.51 7.85 6.69
CA LEU A 303 4.36 8.60 5.76
C LEU A 303 3.84 10.03 5.50
N LYS A 304 2.96 10.60 6.32
CA LYS A 304 2.35 11.93 6.10
C LYS A 304 3.37 13.06 5.92
N ASP A 305 4.58 12.92 6.48
CA ASP A 305 5.65 13.91 6.24
C ASP A 305 5.98 14.08 4.76
N LEU A 306 5.69 13.10 3.90
CA LEU A 306 5.94 13.15 2.46
C LEU A 306 4.81 13.84 1.69
N PHE A 307 3.72 14.25 2.35
CA PHE A 307 2.52 14.83 1.76
C PHE A 307 2.32 16.28 2.17
N SER A 308 1.67 17.03 1.29
CA SER A 308 1.12 18.36 1.58
C SER A 308 -0.29 18.28 2.17
N VAL A 309 -1.05 17.26 1.71
CA VAL A 309 -2.41 16.93 2.17
C VAL A 309 -2.46 15.41 2.41
N PHE A 310 -2.92 14.99 3.60
CA PHE A 310 -3.01 13.59 4.00
C PHE A 310 -4.16 13.36 4.99
N PRO A 311 -4.89 12.28 4.93
CA PRO A 311 -4.98 11.30 3.85
C PRO A 311 -5.80 11.69 2.66
#